data_c4bc950ca850ecb75dc58cdfbbe8b3b6
#
_entry.id   c4bc950ca850ecb75dc58cdfbbe8b3b6
#
_cell.length_a   1.000
_cell.length_b   1.000
_cell.length_c   1.000
_cell.angle_alpha   90.00
_cell.angle_beta   90.00
_cell.angle_gamma   90.00
#
_symmetry.space_group_name_H-M   'P 1'
#
loop_
_entity.id
_entity.type
_entity.pdbx_description
1 polymer ?
#
loop_
_entity_poly.entity_id
_entity_poly.type
_entity_poly.pdbx_seq_one_letter_code
_entity_poly.pdbx_strand_id
1 'polypeptide(L)'
;RLQFMSEAIHSVREDTSEIAALLQKQKPEPVKEAVCDRICAGCKAQHHCWELQHTQTDAAFSEMERQPVSTLPEVPESLSDCLHTKQLQQQFYREKRRMQMETMQISRMDASRHILFEQLQATEDLIASVGDRMTVRYSTELTDRICCFLERYGYDFDYVIAYYTAKERLVVELYCKSRSIGSCMPAICHMLSESLGIALQELEPVRTRSTMRYRMCQAMRYQLEQYTISIPATEEAEMSGDTSIRFQDGTGCTYIVLSDGMGTGANAAIESKMTAEMFRKLICSGISDMAAVRLMNGLMVTKSAGEAFATLDAARVDLDEGTLTLLKAGAASTLIRQGNTILRVCAPTFPIGSTAVSDLYEKQILLSENDVFVMASDGIHETEYSFIKELLLSTDDIRKMAEEICAKADIFSGGKHRDDITVTVVKLCRNAN
;
A
#
# COMPACT_ATOMS: atom_id res chain seq x y z
N ARG A 1 -5.85 -26.85 11.06
CA ARG A 1 -7.00 -25.91 11.20
C ARG A 1 -6.81 -24.63 10.38
N LEU A 2 -5.65 -23.96 10.47
CA LEU A 2 -5.38 -22.74 9.67
C LEU A 2 -5.44 -23.02 8.17
N GLN A 3 -4.85 -24.11 7.70
CA GLN A 3 -4.91 -24.52 6.30
C GLN A 3 -6.36 -24.77 5.83
N PHE A 4 -7.18 -25.42 6.66
CA PHE A 4 -8.59 -25.62 6.36
C PHE A 4 -9.39 -24.29 6.31
N MET A 5 -9.04 -23.33 7.16
CA MET A 5 -9.64 -21.98 7.11
C MET A 5 -9.23 -21.22 5.84
N SER A 6 -7.97 -21.33 5.43
CA SER A 6 -7.48 -20.75 4.17
C SER A 6 -8.20 -21.34 2.95
N GLU A 7 -8.34 -22.66 2.90
CA GLU A 7 -9.10 -23.37 1.85
C GLU A 7 -10.57 -22.95 1.81
N ALA A 8 -11.22 -22.78 2.98
CA ALA A 8 -12.61 -22.35 3.05
C ALA A 8 -12.79 -20.90 2.54
N ILE A 9 -11.87 -19.99 2.88
CA ILE A 9 -11.90 -18.60 2.40
C ILE A 9 -11.62 -18.55 0.89
N HIS A 10 -10.70 -19.36 0.42
CA HIS A 10 -10.40 -19.50 -1.01
C HIS A 10 -11.65 -19.93 -1.80
N SER A 11 -12.38 -20.95 -1.32
CA SER A 11 -13.63 -21.41 -1.93
C SER A 11 -14.69 -20.29 -1.98
N VAL A 12 -14.90 -19.57 -0.88
CA VAL A 12 -15.85 -18.43 -0.85
C VAL A 12 -15.47 -17.34 -1.83
N ARG A 13 -14.17 -17.09 -2.00
CA ARG A 13 -13.65 -16.12 -2.96
C ARG A 13 -13.92 -16.54 -4.41
N GLU A 14 -13.69 -17.82 -4.74
CA GLU A 14 -13.99 -18.36 -6.07
C GLU A 14 -15.48 -18.28 -6.38
N ASP A 15 -16.35 -18.72 -5.45
CA ASP A 15 -17.81 -18.64 -5.58
C ASP A 15 -18.28 -17.19 -5.82
N THR A 16 -17.69 -16.23 -5.10
CA THR A 16 -17.98 -14.79 -5.25
C THR A 16 -17.57 -14.28 -6.62
N SER A 17 -16.44 -14.75 -7.16
CA SER A 17 -15.93 -14.40 -8.49
C SER A 17 -16.83 -14.96 -9.60
N GLU A 18 -17.29 -16.21 -9.48
CA GLU A 18 -18.21 -16.82 -10.45
C GLU A 18 -19.55 -16.10 -10.50
N ILE A 19 -20.13 -15.78 -9.33
CA ILE A 19 -21.37 -15.01 -9.24
C ILE A 19 -21.20 -13.63 -9.89
N ALA A 20 -20.05 -12.97 -9.67
CA ALA A 20 -19.74 -11.68 -10.30
C ALA A 20 -19.71 -11.78 -11.83
N ALA A 21 -19.07 -12.83 -12.37
CA ALA A 21 -19.01 -13.05 -13.82
C ALA A 21 -20.36 -13.33 -14.46
N LEU A 22 -21.25 -14.02 -13.73
CA LEU A 22 -22.62 -14.28 -14.20
C LEU A 22 -23.47 -13.00 -14.25
N LEU A 23 -23.30 -12.10 -13.28
CA LEU A 23 -24.04 -10.85 -13.20
C LEU A 23 -23.56 -9.78 -14.18
N GLN A 24 -22.27 -9.77 -14.55
CA GLN A 24 -21.74 -8.90 -15.61
C GLN A 24 -22.31 -9.21 -17.01
N LYS A 25 -22.86 -10.40 -17.21
CA LYS A 25 -23.51 -10.77 -18.47
C LYS A 25 -24.91 -10.14 -18.64
N GLN A 26 -25.51 -9.64 -17.58
CA GLN A 26 -26.80 -8.93 -17.64
C GLN A 26 -26.57 -7.46 -18.06
N LYS A 27 -26.42 -7.23 -19.35
CA LYS A 27 -26.44 -5.86 -19.89
C LYS A 27 -27.86 -5.30 -19.83
N PRO A 28 -28.04 -4.02 -19.42
CA PRO A 28 -29.33 -3.39 -19.49
C PRO A 28 -29.81 -3.34 -20.94
N GLU A 29 -31.12 -3.48 -21.12
CA GLU A 29 -31.78 -3.38 -22.42
C GLU A 29 -31.49 -2.02 -23.06
N PRO A 30 -31.07 -1.95 -24.33
CA PRO A 30 -30.78 -0.69 -24.98
C PRO A 30 -32.03 0.24 -24.98
N VAL A 31 -31.80 1.52 -24.66
CA VAL A 31 -32.89 2.53 -24.57
C VAL A 31 -33.74 2.54 -25.81
N LYS A 32 -33.12 2.46 -26.96
CA LYS A 32 -33.77 2.45 -28.26
C LYS A 32 -34.76 1.29 -28.43
N GLU A 33 -34.37 0.06 -28.09
CA GLU A 33 -35.20 -1.14 -28.15
C GLU A 33 -36.39 -1.02 -27.20
N ALA A 34 -36.17 -0.63 -25.96
CA ALA A 34 -37.24 -0.42 -24.98
C ALA A 34 -38.24 0.63 -25.36
N VAL A 35 -37.82 1.71 -26.04
CA VAL A 35 -38.73 2.75 -26.54
C VAL A 35 -39.51 2.27 -27.75
N CYS A 36 -38.85 1.55 -28.65
CA CYS A 36 -39.47 0.96 -29.84
C CYS A 36 -40.60 0.01 -29.46
N ASP A 37 -40.36 -0.90 -28.54
CA ASP A 37 -41.35 -1.89 -28.09
C ASP A 37 -42.58 -1.22 -27.43
N ARG A 38 -42.38 -0.15 -26.69
CA ARG A 38 -43.46 0.52 -25.95
C ARG A 38 -44.27 1.51 -26.76
N ILE A 39 -43.67 2.17 -27.74
CA ILE A 39 -44.33 3.25 -28.51
C ILE A 39 -44.61 2.83 -29.95
N CYS A 40 -43.65 2.14 -30.59
CA CYS A 40 -43.75 1.85 -32.01
C CYS A 40 -44.45 0.51 -32.33
N ALA A 41 -44.37 -0.50 -31.45
CA ALA A 41 -44.92 -1.84 -31.70
C ALA A 41 -46.45 -1.87 -31.96
N GLY A 42 -47.21 -0.89 -31.46
CA GLY A 42 -48.66 -0.78 -31.69
C GLY A 42 -49.04 0.42 -32.55
N CYS A 43 -48.09 1.11 -33.15
CA CYS A 43 -48.33 2.33 -33.91
C CYS A 43 -48.83 2.05 -35.34
N LYS A 44 -49.87 2.76 -35.79
CA LYS A 44 -50.37 2.63 -37.17
C LYS A 44 -49.36 3.00 -38.24
N ALA A 45 -48.37 3.82 -37.91
CA ALA A 45 -47.31 4.24 -38.80
C ALA A 45 -46.02 3.34 -38.67
N GLN A 46 -46.05 2.23 -37.91
CA GLN A 46 -44.88 1.37 -37.67
C GLN A 46 -44.24 0.90 -38.97
N HIS A 47 -45.06 0.38 -39.93
CA HIS A 47 -44.58 -0.09 -41.23
C HIS A 47 -43.89 1.06 -42.02
N HIS A 48 -44.44 2.25 -42.01
CA HIS A 48 -43.86 3.39 -42.71
C HIS A 48 -42.51 3.79 -42.09
N CYS A 49 -42.41 3.90 -40.77
CA CYS A 49 -41.19 4.34 -40.07
C CYS A 49 -40.08 3.28 -40.09
N TRP A 50 -40.42 2.02 -39.83
CA TRP A 50 -39.43 0.96 -39.61
C TRP A 50 -39.17 0.03 -40.79
N GLU A 51 -39.97 0.09 -41.84
CA GLU A 51 -39.74 -0.66 -43.07
C GLU A 51 -39.41 0.25 -44.26
N LEU A 52 -40.19 1.32 -44.50
CA LEU A 52 -39.98 2.22 -45.64
C LEU A 52 -38.93 3.29 -45.37
N GLN A 53 -38.84 3.82 -44.13
CA GLN A 53 -37.91 4.89 -43.73
C GLN A 53 -36.95 4.44 -42.63
N HIS A 54 -36.59 3.15 -42.58
CA HIS A 54 -35.79 2.56 -41.51
C HIS A 54 -34.53 3.36 -41.17
N THR A 55 -33.71 3.73 -42.18
CA THR A 55 -32.43 4.42 -41.98
C THR A 55 -32.61 5.81 -41.34
N GLN A 56 -33.65 6.53 -41.72
CA GLN A 56 -33.94 7.86 -41.17
C GLN A 56 -34.47 7.76 -39.75
N THR A 57 -35.37 6.82 -39.49
CA THR A 57 -35.94 6.56 -38.17
C THR A 57 -34.85 6.08 -37.20
N ASP A 58 -33.98 5.18 -37.65
CA ASP A 58 -32.85 4.66 -36.86
C ASP A 58 -31.85 5.76 -36.48
N ALA A 59 -31.53 6.64 -37.45
CA ALA A 59 -30.65 7.78 -37.20
C ALA A 59 -31.25 8.77 -36.18
N ALA A 60 -32.55 9.07 -36.32
CA ALA A 60 -33.23 9.95 -35.41
C ALA A 60 -33.33 9.41 -33.97
N PHE A 61 -33.60 8.12 -33.79
CA PHE A 61 -33.60 7.46 -32.50
C PHE A 61 -32.19 7.47 -31.88
N SER A 62 -31.15 7.25 -32.66
CA SER A 62 -29.75 7.31 -32.22
C SER A 62 -29.32 8.73 -31.82
N GLU A 63 -29.86 9.77 -32.51
CA GLU A 63 -29.62 11.16 -32.15
C GLU A 63 -30.31 11.52 -30.83
N MET A 64 -31.58 11.12 -30.64
CA MET A 64 -32.29 11.28 -29.36
C MET A 64 -31.59 10.56 -28.20
N GLU A 65 -31.01 9.40 -28.44
CA GLU A 65 -30.25 8.63 -27.44
C GLU A 65 -28.96 9.35 -27.03
N ARG A 66 -28.28 10.04 -27.93
CA ARG A 66 -27.01 10.77 -27.64
C ARG A 66 -27.21 12.06 -26.84
N GLN A 67 -28.41 12.64 -26.85
CA GLN A 67 -28.67 13.88 -26.13
C GLN A 67 -28.49 13.72 -24.60
N PRO A 68 -28.22 14.79 -23.84
CA PRO A 68 -28.03 14.69 -22.41
C PRO A 68 -29.30 14.22 -21.66
N VAL A 69 -29.09 13.48 -20.56
CA VAL A 69 -30.17 12.92 -19.73
C VAL A 69 -30.85 13.99 -18.84
N SER A 70 -30.25 15.18 -18.73
CA SER A 70 -30.72 16.26 -17.85
C SER A 70 -31.98 16.96 -18.39
N THR A 71 -32.25 16.85 -19.69
CA THR A 71 -33.38 17.51 -20.37
C THR A 71 -34.21 16.51 -21.17
N LEU A 72 -35.47 16.86 -21.47
CA LEU A 72 -36.28 16.12 -22.44
C LEU A 72 -35.57 16.16 -23.79
N PRO A 73 -35.36 15.02 -24.48
CA PRO A 73 -34.68 15.00 -25.77
C PRO A 73 -35.52 15.74 -26.84
N GLU A 74 -34.83 16.53 -27.64
CA GLU A 74 -35.46 17.17 -28.82
C GLU A 74 -35.72 16.13 -29.91
N VAL A 75 -36.87 16.21 -30.56
CA VAL A 75 -37.21 15.29 -31.64
C VAL A 75 -36.64 15.83 -32.94
N PRO A 76 -35.80 15.04 -33.65
CA PRO A 76 -35.25 15.43 -34.93
C PRO A 76 -36.36 15.71 -35.98
N GLU A 77 -36.10 16.62 -36.92
CA GLU A 77 -37.04 16.99 -37.99
C GLU A 77 -37.50 15.78 -38.82
N SER A 78 -36.64 14.76 -38.94
CA SER A 78 -36.98 13.51 -39.64
C SER A 78 -38.10 12.69 -38.97
N LEU A 79 -38.47 13.01 -37.73
CA LEU A 79 -39.60 12.43 -37.00
C LEU A 79 -40.73 13.42 -36.75
N SER A 80 -40.78 14.55 -37.49
CA SER A 80 -41.87 15.55 -37.39
C SER A 80 -43.26 14.96 -37.62
N ASP A 81 -43.36 13.96 -38.47
CA ASP A 81 -44.63 13.29 -38.84
C ASP A 81 -45.00 12.13 -37.87
N CYS A 82 -44.25 11.94 -36.80
CA CYS A 82 -44.52 10.90 -35.81
C CYS A 82 -45.83 11.17 -35.06
N LEU A 83 -46.76 10.22 -35.09
CA LEU A 83 -48.07 10.33 -34.44
C LEU A 83 -47.97 10.43 -32.90
N HIS A 84 -46.85 10.02 -32.32
CA HIS A 84 -46.64 9.92 -30.87
C HIS A 84 -45.45 10.75 -30.35
N THR A 85 -45.12 11.87 -31.01
CA THR A 85 -43.93 12.70 -30.72
C THR A 85 -43.73 12.99 -29.23
N LYS A 86 -44.78 13.47 -28.53
CA LYS A 86 -44.68 13.79 -27.08
C LYS A 86 -44.47 12.56 -26.22
N GLN A 87 -45.12 11.46 -26.55
CA GLN A 87 -44.98 10.20 -25.83
C GLN A 87 -43.60 9.60 -26.06
N LEU A 88 -43.08 9.73 -27.29
CA LEU A 88 -41.73 9.31 -27.67
C LEU A 88 -40.66 10.05 -26.83
N GLN A 89 -40.75 11.39 -26.76
CA GLN A 89 -39.85 12.21 -25.94
C GLN A 89 -39.84 11.80 -24.46
N GLN A 90 -41.05 11.64 -23.90
CA GLN A 90 -41.20 11.26 -22.49
C GLN A 90 -40.66 9.84 -22.21
N GLN A 91 -40.86 8.92 -23.15
CA GLN A 91 -40.39 7.55 -22.98
C GLN A 91 -38.86 7.47 -23.11
N PHE A 92 -38.27 8.16 -24.10
CA PHE A 92 -36.79 8.28 -24.16
C PHE A 92 -36.21 8.84 -22.88
N TYR A 93 -36.79 9.91 -22.35
CA TYR A 93 -36.33 10.50 -21.09
C TYR A 93 -36.41 9.52 -19.91
N ARG A 94 -37.50 8.77 -19.79
CA ARG A 94 -37.71 7.77 -18.74
C ARG A 94 -36.74 6.62 -18.86
N GLU A 95 -36.54 6.05 -20.04
CA GLU A 95 -35.67 4.90 -20.26
C GLU A 95 -34.18 5.30 -20.08
N LYS A 96 -33.80 6.50 -20.56
CA LYS A 96 -32.42 7.00 -20.30
C LYS A 96 -32.12 7.19 -18.82
N ARG A 97 -33.06 7.74 -18.06
CA ARG A 97 -32.90 7.86 -16.59
C ARG A 97 -32.89 6.51 -15.91
N ARG A 98 -33.72 5.56 -16.36
CA ARG A 98 -33.71 4.19 -15.83
C ARG A 98 -32.31 3.54 -16.06
N MET A 99 -31.86 3.58 -17.30
CA MET A 99 -30.55 3.03 -17.68
C MET A 99 -29.39 3.66 -16.90
N GLN A 100 -29.44 4.99 -16.70
CA GLN A 100 -28.43 5.68 -15.91
C GLN A 100 -28.44 5.22 -14.44
N MET A 101 -29.61 5.06 -13.83
CA MET A 101 -29.70 4.54 -12.45
C MET A 101 -29.24 3.09 -12.35
N GLU A 102 -29.63 2.22 -13.29
CA GLU A 102 -29.19 0.83 -13.34
C GLU A 102 -27.67 0.72 -13.51
N THR A 103 -27.08 1.53 -14.40
CA THR A 103 -25.63 1.58 -14.61
C THR A 103 -24.91 2.06 -13.36
N MET A 104 -25.43 3.09 -12.66
CA MET A 104 -24.86 3.54 -11.38
C MET A 104 -24.97 2.48 -10.28
N GLN A 105 -26.07 1.74 -10.20
CA GLN A 105 -26.24 0.66 -9.24
C GLN A 105 -25.26 -0.50 -9.52
N ILE A 106 -25.15 -0.91 -10.78
CA ILE A 106 -24.19 -1.95 -11.20
C ILE A 106 -22.77 -1.53 -10.83
N SER A 107 -22.36 -0.29 -11.17
CA SER A 107 -21.03 0.24 -10.84
C SER A 107 -20.75 0.25 -9.33
N ARG A 108 -21.73 0.67 -8.49
CA ARG A 108 -21.58 0.62 -7.02
C ARG A 108 -21.49 -0.80 -6.49
N MET A 109 -22.26 -1.73 -7.04
CA MET A 109 -22.19 -3.14 -6.66
C MET A 109 -20.85 -3.75 -7.05
N ASP A 110 -20.33 -3.44 -8.22
CA ASP A 110 -19.01 -3.91 -8.66
C ASP A 110 -17.89 -3.37 -7.78
N ALA A 111 -17.93 -2.08 -7.43
CA ALA A 111 -16.96 -1.49 -6.50
C ALA A 111 -17.01 -2.17 -5.13
N SER A 112 -18.21 -2.40 -4.57
CA SER A 112 -18.37 -3.10 -3.28
C SER A 112 -17.88 -4.55 -3.33
N ARG A 113 -18.07 -5.25 -4.46
CA ARG A 113 -17.58 -6.62 -4.65
C ARG A 113 -16.06 -6.65 -4.73
N HIS A 114 -15.44 -5.70 -5.46
CA HIS A 114 -13.98 -5.61 -5.50
C HIS A 114 -13.38 -5.44 -4.11
N ILE A 115 -13.96 -4.57 -3.28
CA ILE A 115 -13.52 -4.37 -1.90
C ILE A 115 -13.65 -5.68 -1.09
N LEU A 116 -14.77 -6.38 -1.20
CA LEU A 116 -14.95 -7.67 -0.52
C LEU A 116 -13.95 -8.73 -0.98
N PHE A 117 -13.68 -8.81 -2.28
CA PHE A 117 -12.70 -9.73 -2.85
C PHE A 117 -11.30 -9.45 -2.31
N GLU A 118 -10.86 -8.20 -2.31
CA GLU A 118 -9.57 -7.78 -1.74
C GLU A 118 -9.49 -8.10 -0.24
N GLN A 119 -10.56 -7.90 0.52
CA GLN A 119 -10.61 -8.24 1.95
C GLN A 119 -10.51 -9.75 2.21
N LEU A 120 -11.18 -10.57 1.41
CA LEU A 120 -11.09 -12.03 1.50
C LEU A 120 -9.68 -12.50 1.17
N GLN A 121 -9.07 -11.96 0.12
CA GLN A 121 -7.70 -12.28 -0.26
C GLN A 121 -6.69 -11.84 0.81
N ALA A 122 -6.83 -10.64 1.37
CA ALA A 122 -6.00 -10.18 2.48
C ALA A 122 -6.14 -11.07 3.72
N THR A 123 -7.34 -11.61 3.97
CA THR A 123 -7.58 -12.53 5.09
C THR A 123 -6.94 -13.90 4.83
N GLU A 124 -7.01 -14.40 3.60
CA GLU A 124 -6.32 -15.63 3.18
C GLU A 124 -4.81 -15.50 3.36
N ASP A 125 -4.21 -14.41 2.86
CA ASP A 125 -2.78 -14.10 2.99
C ASP A 125 -2.37 -13.96 4.48
N LEU A 126 -3.23 -13.37 5.30
CA LEU A 126 -3.03 -13.27 6.76
C LEU A 126 -2.95 -14.65 7.41
N ILE A 127 -3.90 -15.54 7.09
CA ILE A 127 -3.93 -16.89 7.65
C ILE A 127 -2.71 -17.69 7.19
N ALA A 128 -2.32 -17.57 5.91
CA ALA A 128 -1.12 -18.20 5.38
C ALA A 128 0.14 -17.70 6.09
N SER A 129 0.28 -16.38 6.29
CA SER A 129 1.45 -15.79 6.96
C SER A 129 1.55 -16.19 8.44
N VAL A 130 0.41 -16.38 9.13
CA VAL A 130 0.39 -16.94 10.48
C VAL A 130 0.80 -18.41 10.49
N GLY A 131 0.37 -19.17 9.47
CA GLY A 131 0.76 -20.57 9.28
C GLY A 131 2.28 -20.73 9.11
N ASP A 132 2.89 -19.94 8.25
CA ASP A 132 4.33 -19.97 7.97
C ASP A 132 5.18 -19.59 9.21
N ARG A 133 4.68 -18.70 10.05
CA ARG A 133 5.33 -18.34 11.32
C ARG A 133 5.26 -19.43 12.38
N MET A 134 4.28 -20.31 12.33
CA MET A 134 4.22 -21.48 13.21
C MET A 134 5.26 -22.55 12.85
N THR A 135 5.99 -22.38 11.76
CA THR A 135 7.10 -23.27 11.36
C THR A 135 8.43 -22.97 12.08
N VAL A 136 8.43 -22.07 13.10
CA VAL A 136 9.61 -21.86 13.94
C VAL A 136 9.99 -23.13 14.70
N ARG A 137 11.27 -23.44 14.73
CA ARG A 137 11.80 -24.57 15.49
C ARG A 137 12.16 -24.12 16.91
N TYR A 138 11.29 -24.39 17.85
CA TYR A 138 11.55 -24.14 19.27
C TYR A 138 12.67 -25.05 19.78
N SER A 139 13.60 -24.50 20.59
CA SER A 139 14.66 -25.25 21.24
C SER A 139 14.45 -25.19 22.76
N THR A 140 13.87 -26.27 23.32
CA THR A 140 13.69 -26.38 24.77
C THR A 140 15.02 -26.43 25.49
N GLU A 141 16.01 -27.17 24.96
CA GLU A 141 17.38 -27.28 25.53
C GLU A 141 18.04 -25.91 25.62
N LEU A 142 17.94 -25.09 24.55
CA LEU A 142 18.52 -23.75 24.54
C LEU A 142 17.77 -22.79 25.46
N THR A 143 16.44 -22.92 25.53
CA THR A 143 15.59 -22.14 26.43
C THR A 143 15.99 -22.42 27.88
N ASP A 144 16.12 -23.70 28.28
CA ASP A 144 16.51 -24.09 29.64
C ASP A 144 17.92 -23.62 30.00
N ARG A 145 18.87 -23.70 29.06
CA ARG A 145 20.23 -23.16 29.26
C ARG A 145 20.22 -21.66 29.51
N ILE A 146 19.42 -20.90 28.72
CA ILE A 146 19.30 -19.44 28.88
C ILE A 146 18.60 -19.10 30.20
N CYS A 147 17.55 -19.82 30.60
CA CYS A 147 16.89 -19.63 31.89
C CYS A 147 17.90 -19.83 33.06
N CYS A 148 18.55 -20.98 33.10
CA CYS A 148 19.53 -21.26 34.14
C CYS A 148 20.68 -20.23 34.20
N PHE A 149 21.10 -19.74 33.02
CA PHE A 149 22.12 -18.69 32.93
C PHE A 149 21.61 -17.37 33.53
N LEU A 150 20.42 -16.90 33.14
CA LEU A 150 19.84 -15.66 33.64
C LEU A 150 19.59 -15.69 35.15
N GLU A 151 19.04 -16.80 35.66
CA GLU A 151 18.82 -17.01 37.10
C GLU A 151 20.12 -16.96 37.89
N ARG A 152 21.20 -17.55 37.37
CA ARG A 152 22.55 -17.52 38.01
C ARG A 152 23.07 -16.08 38.19
N TYR A 153 22.75 -15.19 37.27
CA TYR A 153 23.16 -13.78 37.35
C TYR A 153 22.09 -12.88 38.01
N GLY A 154 21.03 -13.49 38.59
CA GLY A 154 20.00 -12.76 39.33
C GLY A 154 18.98 -12.04 38.49
N TYR A 155 18.85 -12.42 37.22
CA TYR A 155 17.81 -11.90 36.33
C TYR A 155 16.61 -12.84 36.33
N ASP A 156 15.42 -12.31 36.65
CA ASP A 156 14.17 -13.05 36.71
C ASP A 156 13.23 -12.56 35.60
N PHE A 157 12.78 -13.50 34.76
CA PHE A 157 11.85 -13.26 33.68
C PHE A 157 10.62 -14.19 33.82
N ASP A 158 9.42 -13.66 33.55
CA ASP A 158 8.18 -14.45 33.60
C ASP A 158 8.22 -15.61 32.57
N TYR A 159 8.80 -15.35 31.38
CA TYR A 159 8.99 -16.36 30.32
C TYR A 159 10.25 -16.07 29.51
N VAL A 160 10.93 -17.12 29.13
CA VAL A 160 12.06 -17.13 28.20
C VAL A 160 11.72 -18.10 27.07
N ILE A 161 11.91 -17.70 25.83
CA ILE A 161 11.67 -18.53 24.67
C ILE A 161 12.85 -18.38 23.71
N ALA A 162 13.45 -19.50 23.31
CA ALA A 162 14.50 -19.54 22.29
C ALA A 162 14.03 -20.40 21.10
N TYR A 163 14.14 -19.87 19.91
CA TYR A 163 13.74 -20.57 18.70
C TYR A 163 14.60 -20.15 17.51
N TYR A 164 14.60 -21.00 16.49
CA TYR A 164 15.20 -20.69 15.20
C TYR A 164 14.11 -20.31 14.20
N THR A 165 14.35 -19.22 13.48
CA THR A 165 13.48 -18.81 12.36
C THR A 165 13.60 -19.78 11.18
N ALA A 166 12.75 -19.64 10.16
CA ALA A 166 12.85 -20.42 8.92
C ALA A 166 14.21 -20.27 8.21
N LYS A 167 14.93 -19.16 8.46
CA LYS A 167 16.30 -18.92 7.98
C LYS A 167 17.39 -19.42 8.95
N GLU A 168 17.06 -20.39 9.84
CA GLU A 168 17.98 -21.00 10.83
C GLU A 168 18.65 -19.97 11.79
N ARG A 169 18.03 -18.81 12.02
CA ARG A 169 18.55 -17.79 12.92
C ARG A 169 18.00 -17.94 14.33
N LEU A 170 18.88 -17.82 15.31
CA LEU A 170 18.49 -17.79 16.71
C LEU A 170 17.78 -16.48 17.05
N VAL A 171 16.61 -16.64 17.67
CA VAL A 171 15.86 -15.56 18.33
C VAL A 171 15.63 -15.96 19.78
N VAL A 172 15.87 -15.03 20.69
CA VAL A 172 15.60 -15.16 22.12
C VAL A 172 14.59 -14.09 22.52
N GLU A 173 13.49 -14.51 23.10
CA GLU A 173 12.46 -13.62 23.64
C GLU A 173 12.39 -13.72 25.14
N LEU A 174 12.47 -12.59 25.83
CA LEU A 174 12.40 -12.46 27.27
C LEU A 174 11.15 -11.66 27.64
N TYR A 175 10.32 -12.19 28.49
CA TYR A 175 9.06 -11.56 28.92
C TYR A 175 9.13 -11.23 30.40
N CYS A 176 8.85 -9.95 30.76
CA CYS A 176 8.79 -9.53 32.16
C CYS A 176 7.74 -8.45 32.39
N LYS A 177 7.22 -8.38 33.62
CA LYS A 177 6.29 -7.33 34.07
C LYS A 177 7.00 -6.07 34.54
N SER A 178 8.27 -6.20 34.95
CA SER A 178 9.06 -5.09 35.49
C SER A 178 9.65 -4.23 34.37
N ARG A 179 9.59 -2.90 34.54
CA ARG A 179 10.23 -1.94 33.64
C ARG A 179 11.72 -1.74 33.95
N SER A 180 12.18 -2.13 35.15
CA SER A 180 13.55 -1.88 35.60
C SER A 180 14.62 -2.68 34.85
N ILE A 181 14.22 -3.79 34.21
CA ILE A 181 15.12 -4.67 33.47
C ILE A 181 15.59 -4.07 32.13
N GLY A 182 14.86 -3.11 31.57
CA GLY A 182 15.19 -2.51 30.27
C GLY A 182 16.61 -1.89 30.22
N SER A 183 17.05 -1.28 31.29
CA SER A 183 18.42 -0.72 31.38
C SER A 183 19.53 -1.76 31.43
N CYS A 184 19.21 -3.01 31.78
CA CYS A 184 20.18 -4.11 31.86
C CYS A 184 20.22 -4.92 30.54
N MET A 185 19.31 -4.69 29.60
CA MET A 185 19.23 -5.50 28.40
C MET A 185 20.50 -5.52 27.56
N PRO A 186 21.23 -4.40 27.33
CA PRO A 186 22.52 -4.44 26.63
C PRO A 186 23.54 -5.37 27.31
N ALA A 187 23.62 -5.34 28.63
CA ALA A 187 24.52 -6.22 29.39
C ALA A 187 24.07 -7.69 29.28
N ILE A 188 22.76 -7.96 29.36
CA ILE A 188 22.23 -9.32 29.21
C ILE A 188 22.52 -9.84 27.80
N CYS A 189 22.32 -9.02 26.78
CA CYS A 189 22.59 -9.38 25.38
C CYS A 189 24.07 -9.75 25.19
N HIS A 190 24.96 -8.94 25.70
CA HIS A 190 26.40 -9.21 25.64
C HIS A 190 26.80 -10.53 26.38
N MET A 191 26.33 -10.71 27.61
CA MET A 191 26.61 -11.92 28.39
C MET A 191 26.06 -13.20 27.75
N LEU A 192 24.82 -13.11 27.15
CA LEU A 192 24.24 -14.22 26.42
C LEU A 192 25.03 -14.53 25.16
N SER A 193 25.50 -13.51 24.45
CA SER A 193 26.34 -13.68 23.25
C SER A 193 27.60 -14.44 23.57
N GLU A 194 28.31 -14.07 24.65
CA GLU A 194 29.52 -14.79 25.13
C GLU A 194 29.21 -16.23 25.56
N SER A 195 28.14 -16.43 26.33
CA SER A 195 27.74 -17.76 26.82
C SER A 195 27.32 -18.72 25.72
N LEU A 196 26.70 -18.22 24.67
CA LEU A 196 26.21 -19.01 23.54
C LEU A 196 27.26 -19.16 22.44
N GLY A 197 28.28 -18.32 22.41
CA GLY A 197 29.23 -18.22 21.30
C GLY A 197 28.57 -17.71 19.98
N ILE A 198 27.50 -16.98 20.10
CA ILE A 198 26.72 -16.43 18.96
C ILE A 198 26.52 -14.94 19.24
N ALA A 199 26.99 -14.09 18.33
CA ALA A 199 26.76 -12.66 18.46
C ALA A 199 25.25 -12.39 18.39
N LEU A 200 24.68 -11.79 19.43
CA LEU A 200 23.29 -11.37 19.51
C LEU A 200 23.19 -9.84 19.43
N GLN A 201 22.10 -9.35 18.86
CA GLN A 201 21.76 -7.94 18.88
C GLN A 201 20.34 -7.76 19.42
N GLU A 202 20.11 -6.66 20.13
CA GLU A 202 18.80 -6.31 20.63
C GLU A 202 17.92 -5.77 19.52
N LEU A 203 16.62 -6.09 19.61
CA LEU A 203 15.57 -5.47 18.83
C LEU A 203 14.74 -4.55 19.72
N GLU A 204 14.01 -3.61 19.12
CA GLU A 204 13.13 -2.71 19.86
C GLU A 204 12.16 -3.49 20.77
N PRO A 205 12.08 -3.12 22.07
CA PRO A 205 11.18 -3.77 23.00
C PRO A 205 9.73 -3.49 22.66
N VAL A 206 8.88 -4.51 22.75
CA VAL A 206 7.44 -4.37 22.49
C VAL A 206 6.65 -4.47 23.79
N ARG A 207 5.84 -3.46 24.05
CA ARG A 207 4.94 -3.46 25.20
C ARG A 207 3.61 -4.11 24.83
N THR A 208 3.24 -5.15 25.57
CA THR A 208 1.89 -5.71 25.60
C THR A 208 1.09 -5.09 26.77
N ARG A 209 -0.19 -5.48 26.96
CA ARG A 209 -1.04 -4.89 28.01
C ARG A 209 -0.43 -4.94 29.41
N SER A 210 0.25 -6.01 29.76
CA SER A 210 0.78 -6.25 31.11
C SER A 210 2.26 -6.65 31.16
N THR A 211 2.91 -6.92 30.04
CA THR A 211 4.27 -7.40 29.97
C THR A 211 5.10 -6.64 28.95
N MET A 212 6.40 -6.54 29.18
CA MET A 212 7.40 -6.11 28.20
C MET A 212 8.00 -7.37 27.56
N ARG A 213 8.08 -7.37 26.25
CA ARG A 213 8.78 -8.37 25.46
C ARG A 213 10.06 -7.75 24.94
N TYR A 214 11.19 -8.27 25.41
CA TYR A 214 12.52 -7.97 24.90
C TYR A 214 12.91 -9.07 23.95
N ARG A 215 13.40 -8.73 22.79
CA ARG A 215 13.82 -9.65 21.76
C ARG A 215 15.28 -9.43 21.40
N MET A 216 16.02 -10.50 21.31
CA MET A 216 17.38 -10.53 20.79
C MET A 216 17.42 -11.50 19.61
N CYS A 217 18.12 -11.16 18.57
CA CYS A 217 18.35 -12.05 17.44
C CYS A 217 19.84 -12.16 17.15
N GLN A 218 20.23 -13.23 16.47
CA GLN A 218 21.58 -13.38 15.97
C GLN A 218 21.97 -12.15 15.16
N ALA A 219 23.16 -11.57 15.43
CA ALA A 219 23.64 -10.36 14.78
C ALA A 219 23.65 -10.50 13.26
N MET A 220 23.24 -9.44 12.59
CA MET A 220 23.13 -9.40 11.14
C MET A 220 24.48 -9.12 10.50
N ARG A 221 24.64 -9.54 9.24
CA ARG A 221 25.85 -9.29 8.45
C ARG A 221 26.03 -7.81 8.12
N TYR A 222 24.92 -7.12 7.94
CA TYR A 222 24.88 -5.71 7.54
C TYR A 222 24.10 -4.87 8.55
N GLN A 223 24.36 -3.58 8.50
CA GLN A 223 23.61 -2.53 9.18
C GLN A 223 23.31 -1.39 8.22
N LEU A 224 22.32 -0.55 8.54
CA LEU A 224 21.97 0.61 7.74
C LEU A 224 22.34 1.89 8.46
N GLU A 225 23.09 2.75 7.77
CA GLU A 225 23.16 4.17 8.08
C GLU A 225 22.07 4.90 7.32
N GLN A 226 21.35 5.79 7.99
CA GLN A 226 20.25 6.55 7.41
C GLN A 226 20.30 8.00 7.86
N TYR A 227 20.03 8.89 6.92
CA TYR A 227 19.80 10.29 7.21
C TYR A 227 18.56 10.78 6.47
N THR A 228 17.65 11.45 7.20
CA THR A 228 16.37 11.93 6.66
C THR A 228 16.23 13.42 6.94
N ILE A 229 15.82 14.18 5.94
CA ILE A 229 15.44 15.59 6.05
C ILE A 229 14.02 15.72 5.54
N SER A 230 13.20 16.47 6.27
CA SER A 230 11.84 16.83 5.86
C SER A 230 11.69 18.35 6.00
N ILE A 231 11.21 19.00 4.95
CA ILE A 231 10.97 20.44 4.85
C ILE A 231 9.50 20.66 4.51
N PRO A 232 8.73 21.37 5.32
CA PRO A 232 7.33 21.64 5.05
C PRO A 232 7.15 22.61 3.87
N ALA A 233 6.03 22.50 3.15
CA ALA A 233 5.70 23.29 1.97
C ALA A 233 5.69 24.82 2.18
N THR A 234 5.43 25.26 3.39
CA THR A 234 5.44 26.69 3.77
C THR A 234 6.16 26.87 5.09
N GLU A 235 6.87 28.00 5.27
CA GLU A 235 7.52 28.36 6.55
C GLU A 235 6.53 28.51 7.70
N GLU A 236 5.27 28.78 7.41
CA GLU A 236 4.19 28.93 8.39
C GLU A 236 3.57 27.57 8.80
N ALA A 237 3.86 26.49 8.05
CA ALA A 237 3.38 25.15 8.37
C ALA A 237 4.22 24.56 9.51
N GLU A 238 3.60 24.34 10.65
CA GLU A 238 4.24 23.72 11.82
C GLU A 238 4.63 22.23 11.57
N MET A 239 4.09 21.60 10.53
CA MET A 239 4.28 20.18 10.22
C MET A 239 4.30 19.92 8.71
N SER A 240 5.19 19.02 8.27
CA SER A 240 5.18 18.46 6.92
C SER A 240 4.05 17.45 6.77
N GLY A 241 3.41 17.41 5.60
CA GLY A 241 2.45 16.38 5.20
C GLY A 241 3.08 15.01 5.00
N ASP A 242 4.40 14.96 4.83
CA ASP A 242 5.17 13.73 4.71
C ASP A 242 5.47 13.06 6.04
N THR A 243 5.53 11.75 6.05
CA THR A 243 5.98 10.96 7.20
C THR A 243 7.06 9.97 6.78
N SER A 244 8.22 10.00 7.45
CA SER A 244 9.26 8.99 7.32
C SER A 244 9.44 8.24 8.63
N ILE A 245 9.40 6.90 8.58
CA ILE A 245 9.63 6.02 9.73
C ILE A 245 10.62 4.93 9.40
N ARG A 246 11.32 4.44 10.43
CA ARG A 246 12.18 3.25 10.37
C ARG A 246 11.76 2.27 11.45
N PHE A 247 11.70 0.98 11.13
CA PHE A 247 11.42 -0.08 12.09
C PHE A 247 11.98 -1.43 11.63
N GLN A 248 12.01 -2.40 12.53
CA GLN A 248 12.40 -3.77 12.23
C GLN A 248 11.22 -4.72 12.46
N ASP A 249 11.06 -5.69 11.58
CA ASP A 249 9.98 -6.69 11.67
C ASP A 249 10.24 -7.80 12.70
N GLY A 250 11.46 -7.87 13.19
CA GLY A 250 11.89 -8.89 14.14
C GLY A 250 12.32 -10.22 13.50
N THR A 251 12.37 -10.30 12.18
CA THR A 251 12.91 -11.46 11.44
C THR A 251 14.28 -11.17 10.81
N GLY A 252 14.79 -9.95 10.97
CA GLY A 252 16.06 -9.48 10.42
C GLY A 252 15.93 -8.53 9.25
N CYS A 253 14.72 -8.11 8.92
CA CYS A 253 14.49 -7.07 7.94
C CYS A 253 14.27 -5.72 8.61
N THR A 254 14.94 -4.70 8.10
CA THR A 254 14.68 -3.31 8.44
C THR A 254 13.83 -2.66 7.35
N TYR A 255 12.78 -1.99 7.76
CA TYR A 255 11.91 -1.21 6.89
C TYR A 255 12.19 0.28 7.07
N ILE A 256 12.24 0.98 5.95
CA ILE A 256 12.27 2.44 5.86
C ILE A 256 11.05 2.80 5.02
N VAL A 257 10.15 3.57 5.59
CA VAL A 257 8.87 3.92 4.95
C VAL A 257 8.78 5.43 4.83
N LEU A 258 8.49 5.89 3.65
CA LEU A 258 8.11 7.26 3.33
C LEU A 258 6.66 7.24 2.84
N SER A 259 5.82 8.06 3.42
CA SER A 259 4.43 8.23 3.03
C SER A 259 4.14 9.71 2.92
N ASP A 260 3.50 10.10 1.84
CA ASP A 260 3.02 11.44 1.57
C ASP A 260 1.49 11.41 1.58
N GLY A 261 0.90 12.32 2.37
CA GLY A 261 -0.55 12.49 2.48
C GLY A 261 -1.08 13.45 1.44
N MET A 262 -2.35 13.35 1.10
CA MET A 262 -2.96 14.21 0.08
C MET A 262 -2.98 15.68 0.48
N GLY A 263 -2.35 16.54 -0.33
CA GLY A 263 -2.27 17.98 -0.09
C GLY A 263 -1.16 18.35 0.91
N THR A 264 -1.32 19.45 1.62
CA THR A 264 -0.31 19.97 2.55
C THR A 264 -0.90 20.25 3.94
N GLY A 265 -0.04 20.31 4.96
CA GLY A 265 -0.41 20.69 6.32
C GLY A 265 -0.99 19.55 7.17
N ALA A 266 -1.78 19.89 8.20
CA ALA A 266 -2.15 18.96 9.26
C ALA A 266 -2.95 17.73 8.81
N ASN A 267 -3.84 17.86 7.82
CA ASN A 267 -4.62 16.71 7.31
C ASN A 267 -3.73 15.73 6.58
N ALA A 268 -2.87 16.21 5.67
CA ALA A 268 -1.89 15.39 4.97
C ALA A 268 -0.96 14.67 5.95
N ALA A 269 -0.45 15.38 6.97
CA ALA A 269 0.38 14.81 8.03
C ALA A 269 -0.34 13.69 8.82
N ILE A 270 -1.64 13.82 9.07
CA ILE A 270 -2.41 12.76 9.73
C ILE A 270 -2.55 11.53 8.82
N GLU A 271 -2.83 11.73 7.54
CA GLU A 271 -3.02 10.64 6.59
C GLU A 271 -1.72 9.87 6.34
N SER A 272 -0.62 10.57 6.07
CA SER A 272 0.69 9.96 5.88
C SER A 272 1.16 9.20 7.12
N LYS A 273 1.02 9.80 8.30
CA LYS A 273 1.36 9.17 9.58
C LYS A 273 0.50 7.94 9.87
N MET A 274 -0.80 8.03 9.62
CA MET A 274 -1.72 6.91 9.79
C MET A 274 -1.33 5.77 8.86
N THR A 275 -1.01 6.04 7.60
CA THR A 275 -0.59 5.05 6.60
C THR A 275 0.71 4.38 7.02
N ALA A 276 1.75 5.14 7.35
CA ALA A 276 3.05 4.61 7.76
C ALA A 276 2.96 3.78 9.05
N GLU A 277 2.24 4.27 10.07
CA GLU A 277 2.05 3.58 11.34
C GLU A 277 1.17 2.32 11.23
N MET A 278 0.15 2.34 10.37
CA MET A 278 -0.68 1.17 10.09
C MET A 278 0.16 0.09 9.41
N PHE A 279 0.93 0.44 8.37
CA PHE A 279 1.87 -0.47 7.71
C PHE A 279 2.83 -1.08 8.73
N ARG A 280 3.51 -0.26 9.54
CA ARG A 280 4.41 -0.74 10.60
C ARG A 280 3.75 -1.74 11.54
N LYS A 281 2.56 -1.44 12.05
CA LYS A 281 1.84 -2.32 12.98
C LYS A 281 1.48 -3.65 12.34
N LEU A 282 1.03 -3.65 11.10
CA LEU A 282 0.68 -4.87 10.36
C LEU A 282 1.92 -5.74 10.13
N ILE A 283 3.02 -5.16 9.63
CA ILE A 283 4.29 -5.88 9.42
C ILE A 283 4.86 -6.43 10.74
N CYS A 284 4.93 -5.60 11.78
CA CYS A 284 5.40 -6.05 13.11
C CYS A 284 4.50 -7.12 13.76
N SER A 285 3.23 -7.18 13.37
CA SER A 285 2.31 -8.27 13.75
C SER A 285 2.49 -9.52 12.91
N GLY A 286 3.24 -9.40 11.79
CA GLY A 286 3.63 -10.49 10.95
C GLY A 286 2.79 -10.73 9.73
N ILE A 287 2.06 -9.76 9.38
CA ILE A 287 1.34 -9.76 8.11
C ILE A 287 2.35 -9.52 6.99
N SER A 288 2.21 -10.24 5.88
CA SER A 288 3.06 -10.04 4.70
C SER A 288 2.84 -8.65 4.08
N ASP A 289 3.85 -8.14 3.36
CA ASP A 289 3.81 -6.81 2.73
C ASP A 289 2.55 -6.62 1.88
N MET A 290 2.26 -7.58 1.01
CA MET A 290 1.09 -7.53 0.12
C MET A 290 -0.24 -7.55 0.89
N ALA A 291 -0.37 -8.41 1.90
CA ALA A 291 -1.58 -8.48 2.73
C ALA A 291 -1.77 -7.19 3.54
N ALA A 292 -0.69 -6.60 4.05
CA ALA A 292 -0.74 -5.33 4.76
C ALA A 292 -1.28 -4.21 3.86
N VAL A 293 -0.75 -4.09 2.64
CA VAL A 293 -1.20 -3.08 1.67
C VAL A 293 -2.66 -3.27 1.27
N ARG A 294 -3.11 -4.51 1.03
CA ARG A 294 -4.52 -4.81 0.71
C ARG A 294 -5.46 -4.42 1.84
N LEU A 295 -5.11 -4.79 3.08
CA LEU A 295 -5.90 -4.42 4.27
C LEU A 295 -5.99 -2.90 4.43
N MET A 296 -4.86 -2.19 4.26
CA MET A 296 -4.80 -0.74 4.35
C MET A 296 -5.64 -0.09 3.25
N ASN A 297 -5.51 -0.54 2.00
CA ASN A 297 -6.28 -0.03 0.88
C ASN A 297 -7.79 -0.19 1.12
N GLY A 298 -8.24 -1.39 1.52
CA GLY A 298 -9.64 -1.65 1.82
C GLY A 298 -10.19 -0.77 2.94
N LEU A 299 -9.41 -0.52 4.00
CA LEU A 299 -9.79 0.36 5.11
C LEU A 299 -9.89 1.84 4.67
N MET A 300 -8.93 2.31 3.88
CA MET A 300 -8.91 3.72 3.42
C MET A 300 -10.03 4.00 2.42
N VAL A 301 -10.26 3.12 1.46
CA VAL A 301 -11.39 3.25 0.50
C VAL A 301 -12.75 3.29 1.21
N THR A 302 -12.94 2.48 2.25
CA THR A 302 -14.22 2.44 2.97
C THR A 302 -14.44 3.62 3.90
N LYS A 303 -13.37 4.15 4.50
CA LYS A 303 -13.44 5.25 5.49
C LYS A 303 -13.75 6.60 4.86
N SER A 304 -13.25 6.86 3.66
CA SER A 304 -13.09 8.22 3.14
C SER A 304 -14.06 8.59 2.03
N ALA A 305 -14.97 7.72 1.62
CA ALA A 305 -15.79 7.97 0.42
C ALA A 305 -14.98 8.46 -0.81
N GLY A 306 -13.66 8.14 -0.86
CA GLY A 306 -12.75 8.50 -1.94
C GLY A 306 -11.96 9.81 -1.74
N GLU A 307 -11.92 10.38 -0.55
CA GLU A 307 -11.22 11.67 -0.29
C GLU A 307 -9.92 11.53 0.52
N ALA A 308 -9.62 10.38 1.16
CA ALA A 308 -8.37 10.17 1.89
C ALA A 308 -7.53 9.10 1.22
N PHE A 309 -6.37 9.47 0.71
CA PHE A 309 -5.36 8.56 0.19
C PHE A 309 -3.96 9.09 0.47
N ALA A 310 -3.01 8.16 0.55
CA ALA A 310 -1.62 8.48 0.78
C ALA A 310 -0.72 7.55 -0.02
N THR A 311 0.48 8.03 -0.34
CA THR A 311 1.50 7.22 -0.99
C THR A 311 2.11 6.24 0.02
N LEU A 312 2.64 5.13 -0.47
CA LEU A 312 3.50 4.24 0.30
C LEU A 312 4.77 3.93 -0.50
N ASP A 313 5.89 4.42 -0.02
CA ASP A 313 7.22 4.06 -0.48
C ASP A 313 7.95 3.34 0.65
N ALA A 314 8.07 2.03 0.56
CA ALA A 314 8.72 1.24 1.59
C ALA A 314 9.92 0.48 1.03
N ALA A 315 11.06 0.64 1.68
CA ALA A 315 12.29 -0.11 1.44
C ALA A 315 12.45 -1.15 2.55
N ARG A 316 12.29 -2.43 2.23
CA ARG A 316 12.61 -3.56 3.10
C ARG A 316 14.01 -4.06 2.79
N VAL A 317 14.91 -4.00 3.76
CA VAL A 317 16.28 -4.49 3.62
C VAL A 317 16.49 -5.71 4.51
N ASP A 318 16.81 -6.85 3.91
CA ASP A 318 17.31 -8.02 4.62
C ASP A 318 18.78 -7.80 4.97
N LEU A 319 19.06 -7.63 6.25
CA LEU A 319 20.41 -7.28 6.74
C LEU A 319 21.39 -8.46 6.73
N ASP A 320 20.97 -9.66 6.35
CA ASP A 320 21.84 -10.83 6.20
C ASP A 320 22.29 -11.00 4.75
N GLU A 321 21.30 -10.97 3.87
CA GLU A 321 21.52 -11.20 2.46
C GLU A 321 21.91 -9.92 1.72
N GLY A 322 21.61 -8.74 2.31
CA GLY A 322 21.77 -7.46 1.64
C GLY A 322 20.70 -7.22 0.58
N THR A 323 19.57 -7.93 0.62
CA THR A 323 18.50 -7.79 -0.37
C THR A 323 17.60 -6.62 -0.02
N LEU A 324 17.55 -5.62 -0.90
CA LEU A 324 16.59 -4.51 -0.87
C LEU A 324 15.35 -4.91 -1.66
N THR A 325 14.18 -4.86 -1.02
CA THR A 325 12.88 -4.95 -1.68
C THR A 325 12.18 -3.60 -1.59
N LEU A 326 11.94 -2.97 -2.73
CA LEU A 326 11.16 -1.74 -2.84
C LEU A 326 9.69 -2.07 -3.06
N LEU A 327 8.83 -1.47 -2.27
CA LEU A 327 7.38 -1.60 -2.29
C LEU A 327 6.80 -0.22 -2.53
N LYS A 328 6.13 -0.01 -3.67
CA LYS A 328 5.64 1.32 -4.08
C LYS A 328 4.16 1.30 -4.42
N ALA A 329 3.41 2.23 -3.82
CA ALA A 329 2.03 2.55 -4.17
C ALA A 329 1.89 4.07 -4.26
N GLY A 330 1.75 4.61 -5.48
CA GLY A 330 1.68 6.05 -5.77
C GLY A 330 2.96 6.83 -5.46
N ALA A 331 4.08 6.16 -5.23
CA ALA A 331 5.30 6.76 -4.71
C ALA A 331 6.27 7.26 -5.82
N ALA A 332 7.04 8.29 -5.49
CA ALA A 332 8.09 8.84 -6.36
C ALA A 332 9.23 7.83 -6.64
N SER A 333 10.12 8.16 -7.58
CA SER A 333 11.21 7.26 -7.96
C SER A 333 12.27 7.13 -6.86
N THR A 334 12.81 5.92 -6.68
CA THR A 334 13.98 5.65 -5.84
C THR A 334 15.23 5.54 -6.70
N LEU A 335 16.30 6.21 -6.31
CA LEU A 335 17.62 6.09 -6.95
C LEU A 335 18.54 5.23 -6.11
N ILE A 336 19.28 4.32 -6.74
CA ILE A 336 20.16 3.37 -6.08
C ILE A 336 21.52 3.41 -6.77
N ARG A 337 22.57 3.69 -6.00
CA ARG A 337 23.95 3.59 -6.45
C ARG A 337 24.51 2.22 -6.07
N GLN A 338 24.97 1.48 -7.07
CA GLN A 338 25.71 0.23 -6.93
C GLN A 338 27.09 0.40 -7.56
N GLY A 339 28.09 0.61 -6.71
CA GLY A 339 29.41 1.02 -7.18
C GLY A 339 29.35 2.31 -8.01
N ASN A 340 29.67 2.24 -9.30
CA ASN A 340 29.61 3.38 -10.23
C ASN A 340 28.33 3.42 -11.08
N THR A 341 27.39 2.54 -10.84
CA THR A 341 26.14 2.46 -11.61
C THR A 341 24.99 3.00 -10.78
N ILE A 342 24.11 3.77 -11.44
CA ILE A 342 22.87 4.26 -10.81
C ILE A 342 21.66 3.63 -11.48
N LEU A 343 20.87 2.97 -10.67
CA LEU A 343 19.57 2.42 -11.04
C LEU A 343 18.47 3.37 -10.56
N ARG A 344 17.52 3.70 -11.43
CA ARG A 344 16.28 4.40 -11.07
C ARG A 344 15.13 3.38 -11.08
N VAL A 345 14.40 3.31 -9.97
CA VAL A 345 13.19 2.48 -9.84
C VAL A 345 11.99 3.41 -9.78
N CYS A 346 11.17 3.36 -10.81
CA CYS A 346 9.92 4.11 -10.95
C CYS A 346 8.78 3.11 -11.09
N ALA A 347 7.65 3.39 -10.46
CA ALA A 347 6.47 2.56 -10.51
C ALA A 347 5.23 3.42 -10.73
N PRO A 348 4.58 3.35 -11.89
CA PRO A 348 3.34 4.07 -12.16
C PRO A 348 2.16 3.34 -11.51
N THR A 349 2.06 3.44 -10.19
CA THR A 349 1.03 2.83 -9.36
C THR A 349 0.15 3.91 -8.73
N PHE A 350 -1.03 3.52 -8.26
CA PHE A 350 -1.94 4.42 -7.56
C PHE A 350 -1.64 4.47 -6.05
N PRO A 351 -1.88 5.62 -5.38
CA PRO A 351 -1.81 5.73 -3.93
C PRO A 351 -2.79 4.79 -3.23
N ILE A 352 -2.49 4.41 -1.98
CA ILE A 352 -3.37 3.60 -1.14
C ILE A 352 -4.65 4.38 -0.84
N GLY A 353 -5.81 3.74 -1.03
CA GLY A 353 -7.13 4.33 -0.82
C GLY A 353 -7.71 5.05 -2.03
N SER A 354 -6.94 5.27 -3.11
CA SER A 354 -7.42 5.96 -4.30
C SER A 354 -8.28 5.09 -5.22
N THR A 355 -8.06 3.79 -5.23
CA THR A 355 -8.77 2.81 -6.05
C THR A 355 -9.28 1.64 -5.22
N ALA A 356 -10.34 0.97 -5.70
CA ALA A 356 -10.89 -0.21 -5.02
C ALA A 356 -9.92 -1.42 -5.04
N VAL A 357 -9.03 -1.47 -6.01
CA VAL A 357 -8.01 -2.53 -6.16
C VAL A 357 -6.66 -1.98 -5.69
N SER A 358 -5.98 -2.73 -4.83
CA SER A 358 -4.63 -2.37 -4.39
C SER A 358 -3.63 -2.55 -5.53
N ASP A 359 -2.84 -1.52 -5.79
CA ASP A 359 -1.79 -1.51 -6.81
C ASP A 359 -0.43 -1.33 -6.14
N LEU A 360 0.28 -2.42 -5.92
CA LEU A 360 1.60 -2.45 -5.29
C LEU A 360 2.65 -2.94 -6.26
N TYR A 361 3.64 -2.09 -6.54
CA TYR A 361 4.83 -2.50 -7.28
C TYR A 361 5.90 -3.02 -6.32
N GLU A 362 6.46 -4.19 -6.64
CA GLU A 362 7.56 -4.81 -5.89
C GLU A 362 8.77 -5.01 -6.79
N LYS A 363 9.95 -4.62 -6.28
CA LYS A 363 11.24 -4.82 -6.96
C LYS A 363 12.31 -5.24 -5.97
N GLN A 364 12.95 -6.37 -6.23
CA GLN A 364 14.08 -6.86 -5.45
C GLN A 364 15.41 -6.53 -6.12
N ILE A 365 16.38 -6.11 -5.32
CA ILE A 365 17.72 -5.69 -5.73
C ILE A 365 18.72 -6.18 -4.68
N LEU A 366 19.76 -6.87 -5.11
CA LEU A 366 20.84 -7.26 -4.22
C LEU A 366 21.79 -6.08 -4.04
N LEU A 367 21.97 -5.61 -2.82
CA LEU A 367 22.92 -4.57 -2.45
C LEU A 367 24.23 -5.17 -1.98
N SER A 368 25.32 -4.43 -2.21
CA SER A 368 26.64 -4.68 -1.68
C SER A 368 27.00 -3.66 -0.61
N GLU A 369 28.06 -3.93 0.15
CA GLU A 369 28.61 -2.97 1.11
C GLU A 369 28.93 -1.62 0.43
N ASN A 370 28.55 -0.53 1.07
CA ASN A 370 28.65 0.86 0.61
C ASN A 370 27.70 1.25 -0.54
N ASP A 371 26.79 0.37 -0.96
CA ASP A 371 25.70 0.80 -1.83
C ASP A 371 24.77 1.78 -1.10
N VAL A 372 24.27 2.77 -1.84
CA VAL A 372 23.44 3.85 -1.30
C VAL A 372 22.14 3.92 -2.08
N PHE A 373 21.02 4.12 -1.40
CA PHE A 373 19.77 4.44 -2.08
C PHE A 373 19.11 5.70 -1.49
N VAL A 374 18.41 6.43 -2.35
CA VAL A 374 17.70 7.66 -2.03
C VAL A 374 16.22 7.49 -2.33
N MET A 375 15.40 7.66 -1.31
CA MET A 375 13.95 7.78 -1.38
C MET A 375 13.58 9.24 -1.18
N ALA A 376 12.61 9.73 -1.95
CA ALA A 376 12.16 11.12 -1.85
C ALA A 376 10.65 11.20 -2.08
N SER A 377 10.00 12.20 -1.48
CA SER A 377 8.61 12.57 -1.82
C SER A 377 8.55 13.26 -3.18
N ASP A 378 7.36 13.46 -3.72
CA ASP A 378 7.11 14.08 -5.02
C ASP A 378 7.37 15.59 -5.04
N GLY A 379 7.59 16.23 -3.88
CA GLY A 379 8.14 17.58 -3.78
C GLY A 379 9.51 17.74 -4.47
N ILE A 380 10.19 16.62 -4.79
CA ILE A 380 11.37 16.61 -5.66
C ILE A 380 10.96 16.31 -7.09
N HIS A 381 11.07 17.33 -7.95
CA HIS A 381 10.66 17.21 -9.33
C HIS A 381 11.58 16.28 -10.16
N GLU A 382 11.04 15.61 -11.17
CA GLU A 382 11.80 14.66 -12.01
C GLU A 382 13.03 15.27 -12.71
N THR A 383 13.00 16.56 -13.00
CA THR A 383 14.13 17.28 -13.60
C THR A 383 15.37 17.33 -12.70
N GLU A 384 15.20 17.15 -11.39
CA GLU A 384 16.26 17.19 -10.39
C GLU A 384 16.99 15.86 -10.23
N TYR A 385 16.45 14.77 -10.76
CA TYR A 385 17.08 13.45 -10.66
C TYR A 385 18.45 13.37 -11.34
N SER A 386 18.75 14.22 -12.32
CA SER A 386 20.09 14.31 -12.92
C SER A 386 21.12 14.79 -11.90
N PHE A 387 20.78 15.80 -11.12
CA PHE A 387 21.64 16.32 -10.05
C PHE A 387 21.84 15.28 -8.93
N ILE A 388 20.76 14.60 -8.52
CA ILE A 388 20.86 13.54 -7.50
C ILE A 388 21.80 12.42 -7.97
N LYS A 389 21.79 12.06 -9.26
CA LYS A 389 22.71 11.07 -9.82
C LYS A 389 24.18 11.54 -9.75
N GLU A 390 24.43 12.79 -10.10
CA GLU A 390 25.79 13.36 -10.01
C GLU A 390 26.27 13.36 -8.54
N LEU A 391 25.40 13.74 -7.63
CA LEU A 391 25.71 13.76 -6.20
C LEU A 391 26.00 12.38 -5.63
N LEU A 392 25.19 11.38 -5.99
CA LEU A 392 25.41 9.99 -5.60
C LEU A 392 26.77 9.45 -6.05
N LEU A 393 27.32 9.94 -7.15
CA LEU A 393 28.64 9.54 -7.66
C LEU A 393 29.80 10.36 -7.07
N SER A 394 29.51 11.53 -6.49
CA SER A 394 30.55 12.48 -6.05
C SER A 394 30.93 12.37 -4.58
N THR A 395 30.05 11.83 -3.73
CA THR A 395 30.28 11.72 -2.27
C THR A 395 29.73 10.43 -1.70
N ASP A 396 30.31 10.00 -0.58
CA ASP A 396 29.83 8.86 0.23
C ASP A 396 29.17 9.29 1.54
N ASP A 397 29.15 10.60 1.82
CA ASP A 397 28.52 11.18 3.00
C ASP A 397 27.02 11.33 2.80
N ILE A 398 26.25 10.45 3.43
CA ILE A 398 24.79 10.41 3.30
C ILE A 398 24.10 11.65 3.87
N ARG A 399 24.69 12.29 4.88
CA ARG A 399 24.17 13.52 5.46
C ARG A 399 24.32 14.68 4.48
N LYS A 400 25.54 14.85 3.92
CA LYS A 400 25.80 15.84 2.91
C LYS A 400 24.92 15.66 1.66
N MET A 401 24.72 14.39 1.23
CA MET A 401 23.80 14.08 0.14
C MET A 401 22.39 14.61 0.40
N ALA A 402 21.81 14.28 1.55
CA ALA A 402 20.45 14.71 1.90
C ALA A 402 20.33 16.24 1.98
N GLU A 403 21.31 16.90 2.62
CA GLU A 403 21.34 18.37 2.76
C GLU A 403 21.43 19.06 1.39
N GLU A 404 22.30 18.60 0.48
CA GLU A 404 22.46 19.18 -0.85
C GLU A 404 21.25 18.91 -1.77
N ILE A 405 20.60 17.72 -1.68
CA ILE A 405 19.38 17.42 -2.41
C ILE A 405 18.26 18.37 -2.00
N CYS A 406 18.02 18.52 -0.69
CA CYS A 406 16.99 19.41 -0.18
C CYS A 406 17.27 20.89 -0.52
N ALA A 407 18.52 21.36 -0.36
CA ALA A 407 18.89 22.74 -0.70
C ALA A 407 18.70 23.03 -2.19
N LYS A 408 18.94 22.06 -3.06
CA LYS A 408 18.77 22.21 -4.50
C LYS A 408 17.30 22.23 -4.89
N ALA A 409 16.47 21.35 -4.30
CA ALA A 409 15.03 21.32 -4.51
C ALA A 409 14.39 22.64 -4.09
N ASP A 410 14.82 23.24 -2.97
CA ASP A 410 14.39 24.54 -2.51
C ASP A 410 14.70 25.67 -3.51
N ILE A 411 15.92 25.68 -4.08
CA ILE A 411 16.32 26.65 -5.10
C ILE A 411 15.48 26.50 -6.39
N PHE A 412 15.21 25.28 -6.84
CA PHE A 412 14.41 25.02 -8.04
C PHE A 412 12.95 25.44 -7.88
N SER A 413 12.40 25.33 -6.68
CA SER A 413 11.05 25.83 -6.34
C SER A 413 10.99 27.35 -6.21
N GLY A 414 12.13 28.07 -6.30
CA GLY A 414 12.22 29.53 -6.19
C GLY A 414 12.00 30.02 -4.75
N GLY A 415 12.32 29.20 -3.76
CA GLY A 415 12.13 29.51 -2.33
C GLY A 415 10.65 29.55 -1.92
N LYS A 416 9.74 29.13 -2.78
CA LYS A 416 8.31 28.92 -2.47
C LYS A 416 8.00 27.46 -2.72
N HIS A 417 8.12 26.65 -1.66
CA HIS A 417 7.71 25.25 -1.74
C HIS A 417 6.21 25.20 -2.07
N ARG A 418 5.91 24.48 -3.15
CA ARG A 418 4.50 24.18 -3.51
C ARG A 418 4.05 22.89 -2.85
N ASP A 419 4.99 22.06 -2.38
CA ASP A 419 4.74 20.78 -1.73
C ASP A 419 5.77 20.50 -0.65
N ASP A 420 5.48 19.54 0.23
CA ASP A 420 6.41 19.08 1.27
C ASP A 420 7.57 18.30 0.62
N ILE A 421 8.79 18.49 1.12
CA ILE A 421 9.98 17.81 0.60
C ILE A 421 10.54 16.90 1.70
N THR A 422 10.55 15.60 1.45
CA THR A 422 11.23 14.66 2.32
C THR A 422 12.21 13.81 1.52
N VAL A 423 13.46 13.76 2.02
CA VAL A 423 14.55 12.97 1.44
C VAL A 423 15.12 12.05 2.50
N THR A 424 15.19 10.78 2.17
CA THR A 424 15.85 9.77 2.99
C THR A 424 16.97 9.12 2.21
N VAL A 425 18.19 9.26 2.69
CA VAL A 425 19.41 8.64 2.14
C VAL A 425 19.84 7.51 3.05
N VAL A 426 20.07 6.34 2.47
CA VAL A 426 20.39 5.11 3.20
C VAL A 426 21.60 4.44 2.58
N LYS A 427 22.54 4.02 3.43
CA LYS A 427 23.76 3.31 3.05
C LYS A 427 23.80 1.95 3.74
N LEU A 428 24.12 0.90 2.98
CA LEU A 428 24.37 -0.42 3.52
C LEU A 428 25.82 -0.51 4.00
N CYS A 429 26.01 -0.75 5.30
CA CYS A 429 27.32 -0.91 5.91
C CYS A 429 27.49 -2.34 6.43
N ARG A 430 28.71 -2.85 6.43
CA ARG A 430 29.00 -4.12 7.07
C ARG A 430 28.99 -3.95 8.59
N ASN A 431 28.36 -4.89 9.28
CA ASN A 431 28.39 -4.88 10.75
C ASN A 431 29.81 -5.22 11.22
N ALA A 432 30.40 -4.36 12.03
CA ALA A 432 31.68 -4.65 12.64
C ALA A 432 31.45 -5.69 13.76
N ASN A 433 31.80 -6.94 13.49
CA ASN A 433 31.84 -8.01 14.50
C ASN A 433 33.06 -7.88 15.38
#